data_fd1ce4472c2b31a36ce53818e492446e
#
_entry.id   fd1ce4472c2b31a36ce53818e492446e
#
_cell.length_a   1.000
_cell.length_b   1.000
_cell.length_c   1.000
_cell.angle_alpha   90.00
_cell.angle_beta   90.00
_cell.angle_gamma   90.00
#
_symmetry.space_group_name_H-M   'P 1'
#
loop_
_entity.id
_entity.type
_entity.pdbx_description
1 polymer ?
#
loop_
_entity_poly.entity_id
_entity_poly.type
_entity_poly.pdbx_seq_one_letter_code
_entity_poly.pdbx_strand_id
1 'polypeptide(L)'
;MNPTSDANHVDLSTPEGIADAFVNHGVTLASVKGISGDDLEALYAVAYEHLAEGRAQDAVEDLLLLVTHDAWEPRFQFAYALALQMLGHHEAAAQHYAQALLMDATNAGCILRLGECMEAMGNAQEAEEAFRACIQLSYLSPEHHLVRAHAQARLSSLTGGAA
;
A
#
# COMPACT_ATOMS: atom_id res chain seq x y z
N MET A 1 -31.28 -37.69 -1.63
CA MET A 1 -30.33 -37.13 -2.61
C MET A 1 -29.99 -35.73 -2.12
N ASN A 2 -28.87 -35.58 -1.47
CA ASN A 2 -28.37 -34.26 -0.99
C ASN A 2 -27.44 -33.70 -2.05
N PRO A 3 -27.69 -32.52 -2.60
CA PRO A 3 -26.69 -31.74 -3.36
C PRO A 3 -26.04 -30.74 -2.41
N THR A 4 -25.09 -31.20 -1.63
CA THR A 4 -24.26 -30.34 -0.81
C THR A 4 -22.81 -30.58 -1.14
N SER A 5 -22.10 -29.48 -1.37
CA SER A 5 -20.64 -29.31 -1.38
C SER A 5 -19.88 -29.64 -2.68
N ASP A 6 -20.03 -28.79 -3.69
CA ASP A 6 -18.98 -28.65 -4.70
C ASP A 6 -18.65 -27.16 -5.01
N ALA A 7 -18.97 -26.25 -4.12
CA ALA A 7 -18.82 -24.81 -4.38
C ALA A 7 -17.46 -24.21 -4.02
N ASN A 8 -16.46 -25.01 -3.62
CA ASN A 8 -15.18 -24.43 -3.15
C ASN A 8 -13.94 -25.26 -3.53
N HIS A 9 -13.99 -26.02 -4.62
CA HIS A 9 -12.79 -26.69 -5.10
C HIS A 9 -12.10 -25.82 -6.15
N VAL A 10 -11.18 -24.97 -5.70
CA VAL A 10 -10.31 -24.22 -6.59
C VAL A 10 -9.30 -25.17 -7.22
N ASP A 11 -9.32 -25.31 -8.54
CA ASP A 11 -8.40 -26.19 -9.28
C ASP A 11 -7.05 -25.53 -9.48
N LEU A 12 -6.10 -25.80 -8.59
CA LEU A 12 -4.72 -25.28 -8.67
C LEU A 12 -3.84 -26.09 -9.66
N SER A 13 -4.39 -27.01 -10.44
CA SER A 13 -3.62 -27.81 -11.40
C SER A 13 -3.45 -27.15 -12.77
N THR A 14 -4.21 -26.09 -13.05
CA THR A 14 -4.16 -25.34 -14.31
C THR A 14 -3.78 -23.88 -14.11
N PRO A 15 -3.12 -23.21 -15.08
CA PRO A 15 -2.82 -21.79 -15.00
C PRO A 15 -4.07 -20.92 -14.79
N GLU A 16 -5.18 -21.27 -15.45
CA GLU A 16 -6.46 -20.57 -15.34
C GLU A 16 -7.07 -20.73 -13.95
N GLY A 17 -7.03 -21.94 -13.38
CA GLY A 17 -7.51 -22.23 -12.04
C GLY A 17 -6.66 -21.56 -10.97
N ILE A 18 -5.34 -21.49 -11.15
CA ILE A 18 -4.45 -20.72 -10.28
C ILE A 18 -4.83 -19.24 -10.34
N ALA A 19 -4.97 -18.65 -11.53
CA ALA A 19 -5.35 -17.26 -11.68
C ALA A 19 -6.70 -16.95 -11.03
N ASP A 20 -7.70 -17.82 -11.23
CA ASP A 20 -9.02 -17.71 -10.62
C ASP A 20 -8.95 -17.75 -9.09
N ALA A 21 -8.13 -18.65 -8.53
CA ALA A 21 -7.89 -18.77 -7.10
C ALA A 21 -7.41 -17.46 -6.49
N PHE A 22 -6.40 -16.85 -7.10
CA PHE A 22 -5.80 -15.61 -6.60
C PHE A 22 -6.73 -14.41 -6.78
N VAL A 23 -7.43 -14.31 -7.92
CA VAL A 23 -8.23 -13.11 -8.26
C VAL A 23 -9.62 -13.15 -7.62
N ASN A 24 -10.29 -14.30 -7.67
CA ASN A 24 -11.71 -14.41 -7.32
C ASN A 24 -11.96 -15.09 -5.97
N HIS A 25 -11.00 -15.88 -5.46
CA HIS A 25 -11.17 -16.65 -4.23
C HIS A 25 -10.27 -16.20 -3.07
N GLY A 26 -9.50 -15.10 -3.24
CA GLY A 26 -8.66 -14.54 -2.19
C GLY A 26 -7.54 -15.46 -1.71
N VAL A 27 -7.15 -16.42 -2.54
CA VAL A 27 -6.02 -17.30 -2.24
C VAL A 27 -4.73 -16.48 -2.33
N THR A 28 -3.90 -16.54 -1.30
CA THR A 28 -2.59 -15.88 -1.26
C THR A 28 -1.47 -16.90 -1.32
N LEU A 29 -0.25 -16.47 -1.64
CA LEU A 29 0.91 -17.35 -1.60
C LEU A 29 1.15 -17.88 -0.19
N ALA A 30 0.85 -17.07 0.83
CA ALA A 30 0.91 -17.50 2.24
C ALA A 30 -0.02 -18.68 2.49
N SER A 31 -1.29 -18.60 2.06
CA SER A 31 -2.27 -19.68 2.25
C SER A 31 -1.85 -20.97 1.54
N VAL A 32 -1.28 -20.88 0.35
CA VAL A 32 -0.73 -22.03 -0.40
C VAL A 32 0.44 -22.68 0.33
N LYS A 33 1.27 -21.89 1.00
CA LYS A 33 2.44 -22.36 1.75
C LYS A 33 2.11 -22.76 3.19
N GLY A 34 0.88 -22.56 3.65
CA GLY A 34 0.49 -22.83 5.03
C GLY A 34 1.04 -21.83 6.06
N ILE A 35 1.41 -20.63 5.60
CA ILE A 35 1.80 -19.52 6.49
C ILE A 35 0.52 -18.90 7.04
N SER A 36 0.42 -18.80 8.35
CA SER A 36 -0.78 -18.26 8.99
C SER A 36 -0.83 -16.73 8.90
N GLY A 37 -2.03 -16.17 9.02
CA GLY A 37 -2.21 -14.72 9.15
C GLY A 37 -1.48 -14.15 10.37
N ASP A 38 -1.45 -14.89 11.48
CA ASP A 38 -0.75 -14.48 12.71
C ASP A 38 0.77 -14.38 12.49
N ASP A 39 1.37 -15.26 11.67
CA ASP A 39 2.79 -15.18 11.32
C ASP A 39 3.08 -13.92 10.48
N LEU A 40 2.19 -13.59 9.54
CA LEU A 40 2.33 -12.37 8.73
C LEU A 40 2.14 -11.11 9.58
N GLU A 41 1.17 -11.09 10.50
CA GLU A 41 0.98 -9.97 11.43
C GLU A 41 2.18 -9.78 12.36
N ALA A 42 2.78 -10.86 12.86
CA ALA A 42 3.98 -10.78 13.70
C ALA A 42 5.17 -10.20 12.92
N LEU A 43 5.37 -10.64 11.68
CA LEU A 43 6.41 -10.08 10.80
C LEU A 43 6.14 -8.61 10.49
N TYR A 44 4.88 -8.25 10.18
CA TYR A 44 4.47 -6.88 9.93
C TYR A 44 4.75 -5.96 11.12
N ALA A 45 4.44 -6.41 12.35
CA ALA A 45 4.70 -5.64 13.55
C ALA A 45 6.18 -5.29 13.71
N VAL A 46 7.08 -6.27 13.51
CA VAL A 46 8.54 -6.05 13.58
C VAL A 46 9.01 -5.08 12.50
N ALA A 47 8.59 -5.30 11.25
CA ALA A 47 8.97 -4.43 10.14
C ALA A 47 8.47 -2.99 10.33
N TYR A 48 7.25 -2.83 10.85
CA TYR A 48 6.67 -1.52 11.13
C TYR A 48 7.40 -0.78 12.27
N GLU A 49 7.86 -1.50 13.30
CA GLU A 49 8.71 -0.93 14.35
C GLU A 49 10.03 -0.39 13.78
N HIS A 50 10.69 -1.14 12.88
CA HIS A 50 11.87 -0.66 12.17
C HIS A 50 11.59 0.63 11.38
N LEU A 51 10.45 0.73 10.69
CA LEU A 51 10.06 1.96 9.98
C LEU A 51 9.85 3.13 10.95
N ALA A 52 9.18 2.90 12.07
CA ALA A 52 8.92 3.93 13.07
C ALA A 52 10.22 4.49 13.68
N GLU A 53 11.26 3.66 13.76
CA GLU A 53 12.60 4.04 14.22
C GLU A 53 13.50 4.61 13.10
N GLY A 54 12.99 4.75 11.88
CA GLY A 54 13.75 5.25 10.73
C GLY A 54 14.69 4.24 10.09
N ARG A 55 14.59 2.95 10.45
CA ARG A 55 15.44 1.85 9.99
C ARG A 55 14.84 1.14 8.77
N ALA A 56 14.61 1.91 7.68
CA ALA A 56 13.96 1.39 6.47
C ALA A 56 14.74 0.24 5.82
N GLN A 57 16.08 0.24 5.92
CA GLN A 57 16.91 -0.82 5.38
C GLN A 57 16.67 -2.17 6.09
N ASP A 58 16.37 -2.15 7.39
CA ASP A 58 16.10 -3.34 8.17
C ASP A 58 14.67 -3.88 7.91
N ALA A 59 13.75 -2.97 7.55
CA ALA A 59 12.35 -3.31 7.30
C ALA A 59 12.07 -3.82 5.88
N VAL A 60 12.83 -3.38 4.87
CA VAL A 60 12.46 -3.55 3.47
C VAL A 60 12.38 -5.00 3.01
N GLU A 61 13.24 -5.88 3.53
CA GLU A 61 13.26 -7.30 3.16
C GLU A 61 12.03 -8.04 3.75
N ASP A 62 11.69 -7.76 5.00
CA ASP A 62 10.51 -8.33 5.66
C ASP A 62 9.22 -7.86 4.99
N LEU A 63 9.16 -6.57 4.62
CA LEU A 63 8.02 -6.00 3.91
C LEU A 63 7.89 -6.53 2.47
N LEU A 64 9.00 -6.78 1.78
CA LEU A 64 8.98 -7.45 0.48
C LEU A 64 8.41 -8.87 0.60
N LEU A 65 8.78 -9.58 1.66
CA LEU A 65 8.26 -10.92 1.93
C LEU A 65 6.75 -10.88 2.18
N LEU A 66 6.27 -9.90 2.96
CA LEU A 66 4.84 -9.69 3.23
C LEU A 66 4.04 -9.42 1.95
N VAL A 67 4.45 -8.47 1.11
CA VAL A 67 3.73 -8.17 -0.15
C VAL A 67 3.80 -9.29 -1.16
N THR A 68 4.83 -10.15 -1.09
CA THR A 68 4.94 -11.34 -1.93
C THR A 68 3.98 -12.44 -1.49
N HIS A 69 3.76 -12.60 -0.17
CA HIS A 69 2.93 -13.66 0.38
C HIS A 69 1.45 -13.26 0.45
N ASP A 70 1.16 -11.99 0.66
CA ASP A 70 -0.19 -11.42 0.57
C ASP A 70 -0.16 -10.07 -0.14
N ALA A 71 -0.28 -10.09 -1.45
CA ALA A 71 -0.27 -8.90 -2.29
C ALA A 71 -1.55 -8.05 -2.16
N TRP A 72 -2.62 -8.61 -1.55
CA TRP A 72 -3.93 -7.97 -1.44
C TRP A 72 -4.17 -7.28 -0.09
N GLU A 73 -3.21 -7.32 0.83
CA GLU A 73 -3.28 -6.58 2.09
C GLU A 73 -2.75 -5.15 1.88
N PRO A 74 -3.63 -4.10 1.91
CA PRO A 74 -3.24 -2.73 1.62
C PRO A 74 -2.22 -2.18 2.62
N ARG A 75 -2.22 -2.64 3.88
CA ARG A 75 -1.24 -2.22 4.90
C ARG A 75 0.17 -2.67 4.56
N PHE A 76 0.33 -3.88 4.01
CA PHE A 76 1.63 -4.39 3.59
C PHE A 76 2.16 -3.60 2.40
N GLN A 77 1.30 -3.31 1.42
CA GLN A 77 1.67 -2.48 0.27
C GLN A 77 2.09 -1.07 0.70
N PHE A 78 1.32 -0.45 1.61
CA PHE A 78 1.63 0.87 2.15
C PHE A 78 2.98 0.90 2.91
N ALA A 79 3.20 -0.07 3.81
CA ALA A 79 4.44 -0.12 4.59
C ALA A 79 5.67 -0.38 3.72
N TYR A 80 5.55 -1.27 2.73
CA TYR A 80 6.64 -1.53 1.78
C TYR A 80 6.95 -0.28 0.94
N ALA A 81 5.91 0.42 0.45
CA ALA A 81 6.08 1.69 -0.23
C ALA A 81 6.78 2.74 0.65
N LEU A 82 6.44 2.80 1.94
CA LEU A 82 7.09 3.71 2.89
C LEU A 82 8.58 3.40 3.06
N ALA A 83 8.94 2.11 3.19
CA ALA A 83 10.34 1.70 3.23
C ALA A 83 11.09 2.12 1.96
N LEU A 84 10.52 1.87 0.79
CA LEU A 84 11.10 2.27 -0.50
C LEU A 84 11.26 3.79 -0.62
N GLN A 85 10.26 4.56 -0.18
CA GLN A 85 10.32 6.03 -0.18
C GLN A 85 11.44 6.54 0.74
N MET A 86 11.57 5.98 1.94
CA MET A 86 12.64 6.35 2.89
C MET A 86 14.04 6.00 2.35
N LEU A 87 14.15 4.98 1.51
CA LEU A 87 15.38 4.59 0.81
C LEU A 87 15.63 5.38 -0.48
N GLY A 88 14.74 6.30 -0.86
CA GLY A 88 14.86 7.14 -2.06
C GLY A 88 14.36 6.47 -3.35
N HIS A 89 13.75 5.30 -3.28
CA HIS A 89 13.18 4.59 -4.44
C HIS A 89 11.77 5.09 -4.76
N HIS A 90 11.64 6.38 -5.11
CA HIS A 90 10.35 7.07 -5.21
C HIS A 90 9.41 6.50 -6.27
N GLU A 91 9.93 6.05 -7.42
CA GLU A 91 9.13 5.45 -8.50
C GLU A 91 8.49 4.13 -8.04
N ALA A 92 9.30 3.23 -7.45
CA ALA A 92 8.80 1.97 -6.91
C ALA A 92 7.83 2.20 -5.74
N ALA A 93 8.13 3.15 -4.85
CA ALA A 93 7.23 3.52 -3.77
C ALA A 93 5.86 3.99 -4.29
N ALA A 94 5.84 4.85 -5.32
CA ALA A 94 4.60 5.33 -5.92
C ALA A 94 3.74 4.20 -6.48
N GLN A 95 4.35 3.17 -7.10
CA GLN A 95 3.62 2.01 -7.60
C GLN A 95 2.92 1.23 -6.47
N HIS A 96 3.60 1.00 -5.35
CA HIS A 96 3.03 0.28 -4.21
C HIS A 96 1.99 1.12 -3.44
N TYR A 97 2.17 2.45 -3.33
CA TYR A 97 1.12 3.32 -2.80
C TYR A 97 -0.13 3.34 -3.69
N ALA A 98 0.03 3.33 -5.02
CA ALA A 98 -1.09 3.23 -5.94
C ALA A 98 -1.82 1.89 -5.80
N GLN A 99 -1.11 0.78 -5.60
CA GLN A 99 -1.73 -0.52 -5.33
C GLN A 99 -2.52 -0.50 -4.01
N ALA A 100 -1.94 0.04 -2.93
CA ALA A 100 -2.66 0.20 -1.67
C ALA A 100 -3.93 1.05 -1.82
N LEU A 101 -3.86 2.14 -2.59
CA LEU A 101 -5.00 3.02 -2.86
C LEU A 101 -6.10 2.34 -3.71
N LEU A 102 -5.74 1.46 -4.64
CA LEU A 102 -6.71 0.66 -5.40
C LEU A 102 -7.50 -0.30 -4.52
N MET A 103 -6.89 -0.80 -3.44
CA MET A 103 -7.54 -1.69 -2.47
C MET A 103 -8.30 -0.93 -1.38
N ASP A 104 -7.83 0.25 -1.01
CA ASP A 104 -8.48 1.15 -0.04
C ASP A 104 -8.48 2.59 -0.59
N ALA A 105 -9.50 2.92 -1.38
CA ALA A 105 -9.66 4.24 -2.00
C ALA A 105 -9.93 5.37 -0.99
N THR A 106 -10.17 5.04 0.28
CA THR A 106 -10.41 6.03 1.35
C THR A 106 -9.14 6.46 2.07
N ASN A 107 -8.02 5.82 1.78
CA ASN A 107 -6.74 6.09 2.43
C ASN A 107 -6.08 7.38 1.91
N ALA A 108 -6.42 8.51 2.53
CA ALA A 108 -5.81 9.79 2.21
C ALA A 108 -4.27 9.81 2.40
N GLY A 109 -3.75 8.95 3.28
CA GLY A 109 -2.31 8.80 3.49
C GLY A 109 -1.58 8.29 2.25
N CYS A 110 -2.18 7.35 1.49
CA CYS A 110 -1.61 6.88 0.22
C CYS A 110 -1.47 8.03 -0.79
N ILE A 111 -2.51 8.88 -0.90
CA ILE A 111 -2.50 10.01 -1.85
C ILE A 111 -1.46 11.06 -1.44
N LEU A 112 -1.33 11.35 -0.13
CA LEU A 112 -0.28 12.22 0.37
C LEU A 112 1.10 11.72 -0.03
N ARG A 113 1.38 10.44 0.23
CA ARG A 113 2.68 9.83 -0.07
C ARG A 113 2.98 9.74 -1.57
N LEU A 114 1.95 9.50 -2.40
CA LEU A 114 2.07 9.60 -3.86
C LEU A 114 2.51 11.01 -4.27
N GLY A 115 1.88 12.04 -3.74
CA GLY A 115 2.27 13.44 -4.00
C GLY A 115 3.72 13.73 -3.61
N GLU A 116 4.17 13.23 -2.46
CA GLU A 116 5.56 13.37 -2.01
C GLU A 116 6.54 12.64 -2.95
N CYS A 117 6.20 11.45 -3.43
CA CYS A 117 7.01 10.73 -4.41
C CYS A 117 7.08 11.50 -5.75
N MET A 118 5.95 12.02 -6.25
CA MET A 118 5.90 12.83 -7.48
C MET A 118 6.76 14.08 -7.34
N GLU A 119 6.67 14.77 -6.21
CA GLU A 119 7.50 15.95 -5.93
C GLU A 119 9.00 15.61 -5.90
N ALA A 120 9.39 14.52 -5.24
CA ALA A 120 10.78 14.06 -5.19
C ALA A 120 11.34 13.67 -6.56
N MET A 121 10.49 13.21 -7.49
CA MET A 121 10.84 12.91 -8.88
C MET A 121 10.84 14.16 -9.79
N GLY A 122 10.48 15.33 -9.27
CA GLY A 122 10.40 16.58 -10.03
C GLY A 122 9.11 16.78 -10.82
N ASN A 123 8.11 15.92 -10.63
CA ASN A 123 6.80 15.96 -11.27
C ASN A 123 5.86 16.89 -10.50
N ALA A 124 6.14 18.20 -10.56
CA ALA A 124 5.46 19.21 -9.72
C ALA A 124 3.95 19.29 -9.97
N GLN A 125 3.51 19.11 -11.20
CA GLN A 125 2.07 19.17 -11.55
C GLN A 125 1.32 18.00 -10.93
N GLU A 126 1.81 16.78 -11.09
CA GLU A 126 1.22 15.57 -10.54
C GLU A 126 1.23 15.60 -9.00
N ALA A 127 2.28 16.15 -8.41
CA ALA A 127 2.36 16.36 -6.97
C ALA A 127 1.28 17.34 -6.47
N GLU A 128 1.09 18.46 -7.16
CA GLU A 128 0.03 19.43 -6.85
C GLU A 128 -1.36 18.79 -6.92
N GLU A 129 -1.65 18.03 -7.98
CA GLU A 129 -2.92 17.32 -8.16
C GLU A 129 -3.15 16.30 -7.03
N ALA A 130 -2.13 15.53 -6.67
CA ALA A 130 -2.20 14.57 -5.57
C ALA A 130 -2.46 15.25 -4.22
N PHE A 131 -1.77 16.35 -3.89
CA PHE A 131 -2.01 17.06 -2.63
C PHE A 131 -3.40 17.68 -2.58
N ARG A 132 -3.92 18.23 -3.68
CA ARG A 132 -5.31 18.72 -3.77
C ARG A 132 -6.32 17.60 -3.55
N ALA A 133 -6.13 16.44 -4.19
CA ALA A 133 -6.99 15.27 -4.02
C ALA A 133 -6.96 14.74 -2.57
N CYS A 134 -5.77 14.68 -1.97
CA CYS A 134 -5.60 14.30 -0.57
C CYS A 134 -6.38 15.22 0.37
N ILE A 135 -6.29 16.54 0.17
CA ILE A 135 -7.02 17.52 0.97
C ILE A 135 -8.53 17.29 0.85
N GLN A 136 -9.05 17.11 -0.37
CA GLN A 136 -10.49 16.87 -0.59
C GLN A 136 -10.95 15.57 0.09
N LEU A 137 -10.24 14.47 -0.09
CA LEU A 137 -10.59 13.19 0.54
C LEU A 137 -10.55 13.27 2.06
N SER A 138 -9.57 14.01 2.62
CA SER A 138 -9.41 14.17 4.07
C SER A 138 -10.56 14.88 4.77
N TYR A 139 -11.45 15.56 4.04
CA TYR A 139 -12.66 16.13 4.64
C TYR A 139 -13.75 15.11 4.90
N LEU A 140 -13.66 13.92 4.31
CA LEU A 140 -14.64 12.85 4.49
C LEU A 140 -14.51 12.16 5.87
N SER A 141 -13.35 12.28 6.52
CA SER A 141 -13.12 11.69 7.85
C SER A 141 -12.34 12.64 8.78
N PRO A 142 -12.87 12.93 10.00
CA PRO A 142 -12.19 13.79 10.96
C PRO A 142 -10.81 13.32 11.38
N GLU A 143 -10.56 12.02 11.36
CA GLU A 143 -9.26 11.40 11.71
C GLU A 143 -8.14 11.79 10.74
N HIS A 144 -8.47 12.19 9.52
CA HIS A 144 -7.50 12.61 8.52
C HIS A 144 -6.99 14.06 8.68
N HIS A 145 -7.25 14.72 9.81
CA HIS A 145 -6.88 16.13 10.02
C HIS A 145 -5.36 16.38 9.92
N LEU A 146 -4.54 15.45 10.41
CA LEU A 146 -3.07 15.56 10.32
C LEU A 146 -2.57 15.36 8.88
N VAL A 147 -3.13 14.39 8.17
CA VAL A 147 -2.82 14.14 6.75
C VAL A 147 -3.18 15.37 5.91
N ARG A 148 -4.37 15.95 6.16
CA ARG A 148 -4.81 17.18 5.50
C ARG A 148 -3.87 18.35 5.77
N ALA A 149 -3.48 18.59 7.02
CA ALA A 149 -2.57 19.67 7.37
C ALA A 149 -1.21 19.51 6.67
N HIS A 150 -0.70 18.29 6.57
CA HIS A 150 0.54 17.99 5.87
C HIS A 150 0.41 18.25 4.37
N ALA A 151 -0.66 17.76 3.73
CA ALA A 151 -0.91 18.01 2.31
C ALA A 151 -1.06 19.51 1.99
N GLN A 152 -1.72 20.29 2.85
CA GLN A 152 -1.83 21.74 2.72
C GLN A 152 -0.48 22.44 2.80
N ALA A 153 0.39 22.04 3.73
CA ALA A 153 1.73 22.58 3.88
C ALA A 153 2.60 22.29 2.64
N ARG A 154 2.55 21.04 2.12
CA ARG A 154 3.29 20.66 0.90
C ARG A 154 2.79 21.42 -0.32
N LEU A 155 1.47 21.52 -0.50
CA LEU A 155 0.86 22.29 -1.60
C LEU A 155 1.29 23.76 -1.56
N SER A 156 1.27 24.39 -0.38
CA SER A 156 1.68 25.77 -0.22
C SER A 156 3.16 25.98 -0.54
N SER A 157 4.03 25.05 -0.13
CA SER A 157 5.46 25.08 -0.46
C SER A 157 5.69 24.96 -1.97
N LEU A 158 4.97 24.05 -2.62
CA LEU A 158 5.10 23.79 -4.06
C LEU A 158 4.65 24.99 -4.91
N THR A 159 3.55 25.65 -4.53
CA THR A 159 2.96 26.78 -5.26
C THR A 159 3.57 28.12 -4.88
N GLY A 160 4.05 28.29 -3.66
CA GLY A 160 4.66 29.53 -3.16
C GLY A 160 6.11 29.76 -3.61
N GLY A 161 6.80 28.72 -4.09
CA GLY A 161 8.15 28.84 -4.65
C GLY A 161 8.21 29.26 -6.13
N ALA A 162 7.03 29.48 -6.77
CA ALA A 162 6.91 29.86 -8.18
C ALA A 162 6.75 31.37 -8.42
N ALA A 163 7.11 32.23 -7.42
CA ALA A 163 7.02 33.70 -7.51
C ALA A 163 8.41 34.37 -7.64
#